data_4d53f49139142c67ddf86ad586dca767
#
_entry.id   4d53f49139142c67ddf86ad586dca767
#
_cell.length_a   1.000
_cell.length_b   1.000
_cell.length_c   1.000
_cell.angle_alpha   90.00
_cell.angle_beta   90.00
_cell.angle_gamma   90.00
#
_symmetry.space_group_name_H-M   'P 1'
#
loop_
_entity.id
_entity.type
_entity.pdbx_description
1 polymer ?
#
loop_
_entity_poly.entity_id
_entity_poly.type
_entity_poly.pdbx_seq_one_letter_code
_entity_poly.pdbx_strand_id
1 'polypeptide(L)'
;TRRSSDLEKGVTIAKEAGDDEILRHTVDFVSFSYYASRCASAEMNAGNTSAANIVKSLKNPHIQASEWGWGIDPLGLRITMNMMYDRYQKPLFLVENGLGARDEIDANGEINDDYRISYLREHIKAMGDAIEDGIPVMGYTSWGCIDLVSASTGEMSKRYGFIYVDRDDA
;
A
#
# COMPACT_ATOMS: atom_id res chain seq x y z
N THR A 1 21.55 -4.60 10.88
CA THR A 1 22.42 -4.01 9.84
C THR A 1 22.23 -2.51 9.83
N ARG A 2 23.31 -1.74 10.05
CA ARG A 2 23.29 -0.28 9.92
C ARG A 2 22.87 0.07 8.49
N ARG A 3 21.90 0.98 8.35
CA ARG A 3 21.58 1.55 7.03
C ARG A 3 22.80 2.37 6.57
N SER A 4 23.18 2.26 5.31
CA SER A 4 24.23 3.08 4.72
C SER A 4 24.01 4.58 4.95
N SER A 5 22.74 5.03 4.91
CA SER A 5 22.36 6.41 5.19
C SER A 5 22.70 6.91 6.60
N ASP A 6 22.71 6.04 7.60
CA ASP A 6 23.05 6.44 8.99
C ASP A 6 24.55 6.65 9.12
N LEU A 7 25.34 5.81 8.44
CA LEU A 7 26.81 5.97 8.36
C LEU A 7 27.21 7.26 7.61
N GLU A 8 26.54 7.54 6.50
CA GLU A 8 26.76 8.75 5.68
C GLU A 8 26.47 10.03 6.46
N LYS A 9 25.48 10.01 7.35
CA LYS A 9 25.07 11.16 8.18
C LYS A 9 25.83 11.26 9.50
N GLY A 10 26.74 10.34 9.77
CA GLY A 10 27.51 10.31 11.03
C GLY A 10 26.65 10.05 12.28
N VAL A 11 25.45 9.45 12.10
CA VAL A 11 24.57 9.13 13.22
C VAL A 11 25.12 7.94 13.99
N THR A 12 25.33 8.11 15.27
CA THR A 12 25.69 7.02 16.19
C THR A 12 24.47 6.65 17.00
N ILE A 13 24.04 5.39 16.88
CA ILE A 13 22.96 4.83 17.67
C ILE A 13 23.55 4.35 18.99
N ALA A 14 23.09 4.90 20.12
CA ALA A 14 23.49 4.42 21.43
C ALA A 14 23.01 2.97 21.61
N LYS A 15 23.85 2.13 22.19
CA LYS A 15 23.54 0.74 22.49
C LYS A 15 23.79 0.46 23.96
N GLU A 16 22.92 -0.37 24.54
CA GLU A 16 23.06 -0.91 25.88
C GLU A 16 23.56 -2.36 25.85
N ALA A 17 24.01 -2.84 27.00
CA ALA A 17 24.40 -4.24 27.14
C ALA A 17 23.17 -5.14 26.92
N GLY A 18 23.27 -6.06 25.95
CA GLY A 18 22.17 -6.97 25.60
C GLY A 18 21.42 -6.62 24.32
N ASP A 19 21.53 -5.40 23.78
CA ASP A 19 20.83 -5.00 22.56
C ASP A 19 21.16 -5.88 21.37
N ASP A 20 22.42 -6.28 21.22
CA ASP A 20 22.84 -7.14 20.11
C ASP A 20 22.21 -8.55 20.21
N GLU A 21 21.94 -9.04 21.41
CA GLU A 21 21.21 -10.30 21.62
C GLU A 21 19.75 -10.15 21.26
N ILE A 22 19.10 -9.09 21.73
CA ILE A 22 17.69 -8.80 21.38
C ILE A 22 17.51 -8.66 19.87
N LEU A 23 18.43 -7.98 19.19
CA LEU A 23 18.38 -7.78 17.74
C LEU A 23 18.62 -9.06 16.90
N ARG A 24 19.09 -10.15 17.50
CA ARG A 24 19.17 -11.46 16.84
C ARG A 24 17.82 -12.17 16.76
N HIS A 25 16.89 -11.84 17.66
CA HIS A 25 15.53 -12.37 17.65
C HIS A 25 14.68 -11.59 16.64
N THR A 26 14.75 -11.99 15.38
CA THR A 26 14.00 -11.35 14.30
C THR A 26 12.61 -11.95 14.17
N VAL A 27 11.72 -11.26 13.42
CA VAL A 27 10.37 -11.73 13.07
C VAL A 27 10.42 -13.01 12.21
N ASP A 28 9.36 -13.80 12.25
CA ASP A 28 9.23 -15.02 11.44
C ASP A 28 8.84 -14.71 10.00
N PHE A 29 8.09 -13.64 9.78
CA PHE A 29 7.68 -13.14 8.46
C PHE A 29 7.60 -11.62 8.47
N VAL A 30 7.57 -11.01 7.29
CA VAL A 30 7.40 -9.57 7.09
C VAL A 30 6.01 -9.30 6.57
N SER A 31 5.22 -8.49 7.28
CA SER A 31 3.92 -8.02 6.81
C SER A 31 4.00 -6.57 6.37
N PHE A 32 3.20 -6.21 5.36
CA PHE A 32 3.15 -4.86 4.83
C PHE A 32 1.82 -4.56 4.16
N SER A 33 1.49 -3.26 4.06
CA SER A 33 0.35 -2.76 3.30
C SER A 33 0.83 -2.18 1.97
N TYR A 34 0.07 -2.41 0.90
CA TYR A 34 0.35 -1.82 -0.40
C TYR A 34 -0.91 -1.28 -1.06
N TYR A 35 -0.93 0.00 -1.39
CA TYR A 35 -2.06 0.63 -2.07
C TYR A 35 -1.65 1.35 -3.36
N ALA A 36 -0.46 1.93 -3.38
CA ALA A 36 0.00 2.78 -4.45
C ALA A 36 1.51 2.95 -4.41
N SER A 37 2.15 3.16 -5.55
CA SER A 37 3.51 3.70 -5.62
C SER A 37 3.50 5.22 -5.46
N ARG A 38 4.63 5.77 -5.03
CA ARG A 38 4.79 7.20 -4.80
C ARG A 38 6.07 7.70 -5.43
N CYS A 39 6.00 8.92 -5.97
CA CYS A 39 7.15 9.63 -6.46
C CYS A 39 7.53 10.79 -5.52
N ALA A 40 8.81 11.05 -5.39
CA ALA A 40 9.34 12.16 -4.61
C ALA A 40 10.41 12.91 -5.41
N SER A 41 10.53 14.22 -5.18
CA SER A 41 11.59 15.07 -5.71
C SER A 41 11.91 16.16 -4.70
N ALA A 42 13.11 16.70 -4.78
CA ALA A 42 13.48 17.90 -4.02
C ALA A 42 12.65 19.14 -4.43
N GLU A 43 12.13 19.14 -5.65
CA GLU A 43 11.34 20.23 -6.23
C GLU A 43 9.83 19.94 -6.22
N MET A 44 9.29 19.58 -5.08
CA MET A 44 7.84 19.36 -4.93
C MET A 44 7.11 20.70 -4.75
N ASN A 45 6.11 20.97 -5.58
CA ASN A 45 5.25 22.15 -5.48
C ASN A 45 3.76 21.76 -5.63
N ALA A 46 2.87 22.70 -5.33
CA ALA A 46 1.42 22.45 -5.35
C ALA A 46 0.87 22.02 -6.72
N GLY A 47 1.54 22.40 -7.82
CA GLY A 47 1.11 22.08 -9.18
C GLY A 47 1.44 20.65 -9.62
N ASN A 48 2.44 20.01 -9.02
CA ASN A 48 2.92 18.69 -9.41
C ASN A 48 2.68 17.62 -8.35
N THR A 49 2.06 17.94 -7.22
CA THR A 49 1.74 16.98 -6.16
C THR A 49 0.33 16.41 -6.31
N SER A 50 0.16 15.16 -5.88
CA SER A 50 -1.15 14.53 -5.72
C SER A 50 -1.81 14.97 -4.41
N ALA A 51 -3.13 14.91 -4.35
CA ALA A 51 -3.91 15.13 -3.13
C ALA A 51 -3.86 13.94 -2.15
N ALA A 52 -2.73 13.23 -2.10
CA ALA A 52 -2.60 12.04 -1.26
C ALA A 52 -2.77 12.36 0.23
N ASN A 53 -3.44 11.50 0.96
CA ASN A 53 -3.96 11.67 2.32
C ASN A 53 -2.97 12.27 3.35
N ILE A 54 -1.95 11.51 3.73
CA ILE A 54 -1.04 11.87 4.84
C ILE A 54 0.30 12.36 4.30
N VAL A 55 0.75 11.80 3.17
CA VAL A 55 2.05 12.12 2.57
C VAL A 55 1.84 12.59 1.14
N LYS A 56 2.22 13.81 0.86
CA LYS A 56 2.21 14.35 -0.51
C LYS A 56 3.17 13.55 -1.38
N SER A 57 2.77 13.28 -2.60
CA SER A 57 3.54 12.58 -3.61
C SER A 57 3.48 13.37 -4.92
N LEU A 58 4.50 13.28 -5.74
CA LEU A 58 4.41 13.79 -7.12
C LEU A 58 3.41 12.94 -7.90
N LYS A 59 2.69 13.60 -8.81
CA LYS A 59 1.88 12.89 -9.81
C LYS A 59 2.81 12.12 -10.73
N ASN A 60 2.55 10.83 -10.90
CA ASN A 60 3.24 10.03 -11.91
C ASN A 60 2.43 10.10 -13.22
N PRO A 61 2.96 10.70 -14.30
CA PRO A 61 2.23 10.83 -15.57
C PRO A 61 2.12 9.51 -16.35
N HIS A 62 2.82 8.47 -15.93
CA HIS A 62 2.92 7.18 -16.64
C HIS A 62 1.98 6.11 -16.11
N ILE A 63 1.30 6.34 -14.99
CA ILE A 63 0.34 5.41 -14.40
C ILE A 63 -1.00 6.10 -14.14
N GLN A 64 -2.07 5.32 -14.22
CA GLN A 64 -3.39 5.78 -13.87
C GLN A 64 -3.46 6.07 -12.36
N ALA A 65 -4.22 7.07 -11.96
CA ALA A 65 -4.50 7.38 -10.57
C ALA A 65 -5.98 7.16 -10.24
N SER A 66 -6.26 6.79 -8.98
CA SER A 66 -7.60 6.77 -8.44
C SER A 66 -8.16 8.18 -8.27
N GLU A 67 -9.45 8.31 -7.93
CA GLU A 67 -10.10 9.60 -7.61
C GLU A 67 -9.39 10.36 -6.48
N TRP A 68 -8.75 9.64 -5.55
CA TRP A 68 -7.93 10.22 -4.49
C TRP A 68 -6.48 10.50 -4.88
N GLY A 69 -6.15 10.40 -6.18
CA GLY A 69 -4.82 10.68 -6.69
C GLY A 69 -3.77 9.62 -6.35
N TRP A 70 -4.18 8.40 -5.99
CA TRP A 70 -3.26 7.30 -5.73
C TRP A 70 -2.90 6.59 -7.03
N GLY A 71 -1.61 6.46 -7.30
CA GLY A 71 -1.15 5.75 -8.49
C GLY A 71 -1.46 4.26 -8.41
N ILE A 72 -2.19 3.75 -9.41
CA ILE A 72 -2.52 2.32 -9.54
C ILE A 72 -1.32 1.63 -10.17
N ASP A 73 -0.56 0.91 -9.37
CA ASP A 73 0.73 0.34 -9.79
C ASP A 73 0.91 -1.11 -9.32
N PRO A 74 0.29 -2.07 -10.01
CA PRO A 74 0.47 -3.49 -9.69
C PRO A 74 1.92 -3.97 -9.84
N LEU A 75 2.65 -3.43 -10.83
CA LEU A 75 4.07 -3.75 -11.01
C LEU A 75 4.91 -3.30 -9.81
N GLY A 76 4.59 -2.14 -9.24
CA GLY A 76 5.21 -1.64 -8.02
C GLY A 76 5.03 -2.59 -6.84
N LEU A 77 3.89 -3.29 -6.73
CA LEU A 77 3.70 -4.33 -5.73
C LEU A 77 4.71 -5.48 -5.91
N ARG A 78 4.82 -6.03 -7.14
CA ARG A 78 5.79 -7.10 -7.45
C ARG A 78 7.22 -6.68 -7.11
N ILE A 79 7.61 -5.47 -7.53
CA ILE A 79 8.94 -4.91 -7.24
C ILE A 79 9.15 -4.78 -5.72
N THR A 80 8.17 -4.26 -4.98
CA THR A 80 8.25 -4.12 -3.53
C THR A 80 8.44 -5.46 -2.83
N MET A 81 7.72 -6.49 -3.27
CA MET A 81 7.86 -7.86 -2.72
C MET A 81 9.26 -8.42 -2.97
N ASN A 82 9.78 -8.29 -4.18
CA ASN A 82 11.15 -8.69 -4.50
C ASN A 82 12.17 -7.95 -3.62
N MET A 83 12.08 -6.63 -3.52
CA MET A 83 13.00 -5.82 -2.70
C MET A 83 12.94 -6.19 -1.21
N MET A 84 11.75 -6.47 -0.67
CA MET A 84 11.60 -6.89 0.72
C MET A 84 12.22 -8.26 0.96
N TYR A 85 11.95 -9.21 0.06
CA TYR A 85 12.51 -10.55 0.19
C TYR A 85 14.03 -10.56 0.03
N ASP A 86 14.58 -9.85 -0.96
CA ASP A 86 16.03 -9.69 -1.13
C ASP A 86 16.71 -9.17 0.15
N ARG A 87 16.03 -8.25 0.84
CA ARG A 87 16.58 -7.63 2.05
C ARG A 87 16.46 -8.50 3.29
N TYR A 88 15.30 -9.10 3.50
CA TYR A 88 14.96 -9.72 4.79
C TYR A 88 15.02 -11.24 4.77
N GLN A 89 14.94 -11.88 3.60
CA GLN A 89 14.94 -13.33 3.42
C GLN A 89 13.92 -14.04 4.33
N LYS A 90 12.74 -13.42 4.47
CA LYS A 90 11.61 -13.90 5.28
C LYS A 90 10.35 -13.99 4.42
N PRO A 91 9.45 -14.92 4.70
CA PRO A 91 8.15 -14.96 4.04
C PRO A 91 7.41 -13.62 4.16
N LEU A 92 6.62 -13.29 3.15
CA LEU A 92 5.87 -12.04 3.09
C LEU A 92 4.38 -12.28 3.30
N PHE A 93 3.72 -11.33 3.96
CA PHE A 93 2.27 -11.29 4.09
C PHE A 93 1.77 -9.89 3.67
N LEU A 94 0.96 -9.82 2.61
CA LEU A 94 0.29 -8.59 2.22
C LEU A 94 -0.98 -8.44 3.06
N VAL A 95 -0.91 -7.65 4.13
CA VAL A 95 -1.98 -7.52 5.13
C VAL A 95 -3.04 -6.51 4.76
N GLU A 96 -2.75 -5.60 3.84
CA GLU A 96 -3.73 -4.63 3.33
C GLU A 96 -3.46 -4.31 1.86
N ASN A 97 -4.51 -4.36 1.07
CA ASN A 97 -4.56 -3.88 -0.31
C ASN A 97 -6.03 -3.55 -0.66
N GLY A 98 -6.28 -2.48 -1.34
CA GLY A 98 -7.64 -2.09 -1.72
C GLY A 98 -7.68 -0.74 -2.43
N LEU A 99 -8.83 -0.43 -3.01
CA LEU A 99 -9.08 0.82 -3.72
C LEU A 99 -10.26 1.55 -3.09
N GLY A 100 -10.00 2.73 -2.54
CA GLY A 100 -11.06 3.64 -2.12
C GLY A 100 -11.63 4.40 -3.31
N ALA A 101 -12.95 4.42 -3.43
CA ALA A 101 -13.68 5.13 -4.48
C ALA A 101 -14.99 5.68 -3.95
N ARG A 102 -15.60 6.61 -4.71
CA ARG A 102 -16.99 7.06 -4.49
C ARG A 102 -17.90 6.15 -5.28
N ASP A 103 -18.56 5.25 -4.56
CA ASP A 103 -19.51 4.34 -5.17
C ASP A 103 -20.88 5.02 -5.26
N GLU A 104 -21.50 4.94 -6.42
CA GLU A 104 -22.85 5.45 -6.66
C GLU A 104 -23.78 4.28 -6.95
N ILE A 105 -24.92 4.26 -6.25
CA ILE A 105 -25.97 3.27 -6.50
C ILE A 105 -26.75 3.72 -7.73
N ASP A 106 -26.86 2.87 -8.72
CA ASP A 106 -27.62 3.14 -9.94
C ASP A 106 -29.15 3.04 -9.71
N ALA A 107 -29.94 3.32 -10.77
CA ALA A 107 -31.40 3.28 -10.71
C ALA A 107 -31.98 1.88 -10.43
N ASN A 108 -31.19 0.82 -10.56
CA ASN A 108 -31.57 -0.56 -10.28
C ASN A 108 -31.17 -0.99 -8.85
N GLY A 109 -30.48 -0.12 -8.09
CA GLY A 109 -29.95 -0.42 -6.77
C GLY A 109 -28.61 -1.19 -6.81
N GLU A 110 -27.89 -1.12 -7.93
CA GLU A 110 -26.61 -1.80 -8.14
C GLU A 110 -25.45 -0.82 -8.15
N ILE A 111 -24.26 -1.30 -7.80
CA ILE A 111 -22.99 -0.56 -7.90
C ILE A 111 -22.14 -1.26 -8.93
N ASN A 112 -21.79 -0.54 -10.00
CA ASN A 112 -20.86 -1.02 -11.01
C ASN A 112 -19.45 -0.59 -10.63
N ASP A 113 -18.71 -1.47 -9.97
CA ASP A 113 -17.36 -1.22 -9.46
C ASP A 113 -16.26 -1.98 -10.22
N ASP A 114 -16.39 -2.11 -11.53
CA ASP A 114 -15.40 -2.73 -12.43
C ASP A 114 -13.99 -2.18 -12.22
N TYR A 115 -13.86 -0.91 -11.83
CA TYR A 115 -12.60 -0.28 -11.47
C TYR A 115 -11.95 -0.97 -10.24
N ARG A 116 -12.73 -1.34 -9.20
CA ARG A 116 -12.24 -2.05 -8.02
C ARG A 116 -11.87 -3.50 -8.36
N ILE A 117 -12.70 -4.16 -9.16
CA ILE A 117 -12.45 -5.51 -9.67
C ILE A 117 -11.14 -5.53 -10.48
N SER A 118 -10.96 -4.58 -11.38
CA SER A 118 -9.74 -4.45 -12.18
C SER A 118 -8.50 -4.21 -11.31
N TYR A 119 -8.59 -3.28 -10.35
CA TYR A 119 -7.50 -3.00 -9.42
C TYR A 119 -7.07 -4.26 -8.65
N LEU A 120 -8.01 -4.97 -8.05
CA LEU A 120 -7.70 -6.17 -7.28
C LEU A 120 -7.15 -7.28 -8.15
N ARG A 121 -7.74 -7.51 -9.33
CA ARG A 121 -7.27 -8.53 -10.29
C ARG A 121 -5.80 -8.31 -10.67
N GLU A 122 -5.45 -7.08 -11.02
CA GLU A 122 -4.09 -6.76 -11.45
C GLU A 122 -3.07 -6.86 -10.29
N HIS A 123 -3.46 -6.46 -9.07
CA HIS A 123 -2.58 -6.60 -7.90
C HIS A 123 -2.42 -8.06 -7.46
N ILE A 124 -3.50 -8.85 -7.48
CA ILE A 124 -3.43 -10.30 -7.19
C ILE A 124 -2.58 -11.01 -8.24
N LYS A 125 -2.71 -10.62 -9.52
CA LYS A 125 -1.84 -11.13 -10.58
C LYS A 125 -0.37 -10.79 -10.32
N ALA A 126 -0.06 -9.54 -9.99
CA ALA A 126 1.31 -9.11 -9.69
C ALA A 126 1.91 -9.83 -8.47
N MET A 127 1.09 -10.16 -7.47
CA MET A 127 1.49 -11.02 -6.35
C MET A 127 1.78 -12.45 -6.82
N GLY A 128 0.95 -13.00 -7.72
CA GLY A 128 1.22 -14.29 -8.36
C GLY A 128 2.53 -14.30 -9.13
N ASP A 129 2.80 -13.24 -9.91
CA ASP A 129 4.07 -13.07 -10.63
C ASP A 129 5.28 -13.00 -9.65
N ALA A 130 5.12 -12.40 -8.46
CA ALA A 130 6.16 -12.41 -7.42
C ALA A 130 6.39 -13.80 -6.83
N ILE A 131 5.34 -14.61 -6.67
CA ILE A 131 5.48 -16.01 -6.26
C ILE A 131 6.27 -16.82 -7.31
N GLU A 132 6.01 -16.58 -8.59
CA GLU A 132 6.78 -17.20 -9.69
C GLU A 132 8.24 -16.73 -9.70
N ASP A 133 8.54 -15.51 -9.22
CA ASP A 133 9.90 -15.03 -8.99
C ASP A 133 10.60 -15.75 -7.81
N GLY A 134 9.89 -16.60 -7.07
CA GLY A 134 10.42 -17.37 -5.93
C GLY A 134 10.18 -16.71 -4.57
N ILE A 135 9.32 -15.70 -4.48
CA ILE A 135 9.01 -15.05 -3.20
C ILE A 135 8.00 -15.90 -2.41
N PRO A 136 8.32 -16.33 -1.18
CA PRO A 136 7.39 -17.08 -0.34
C PRO A 136 6.33 -16.14 0.24
N VAL A 137 5.14 -16.13 -0.35
CA VAL A 137 4.00 -15.37 0.11
C VAL A 137 3.10 -16.22 0.98
N MET A 138 2.90 -15.82 2.24
CA MET A 138 2.08 -16.55 3.20
C MET A 138 0.58 -16.29 3.05
N GLY A 139 0.23 -15.08 2.62
CA GLY A 139 -1.17 -14.70 2.52
C GLY A 139 -1.40 -13.27 2.05
N TYR A 140 -2.68 -12.99 1.82
CA TYR A 140 -3.23 -11.73 1.36
C TYR A 140 -4.52 -11.42 2.10
N THR A 141 -4.70 -10.19 2.53
CA THR A 141 -5.97 -9.66 3.01
C THR A 141 -6.29 -8.33 2.32
N SER A 142 -7.54 -8.19 1.87
CA SER A 142 -8.02 -6.93 1.34
C SER A 142 -8.34 -5.94 2.45
N TRP A 143 -8.13 -4.66 2.19
CA TRP A 143 -8.62 -3.60 3.05
C TRP A 143 -10.10 -3.34 2.76
N GLY A 144 -10.96 -3.59 3.75
CA GLY A 144 -12.39 -3.32 3.69
C GLY A 144 -13.17 -4.36 2.88
N CYS A 145 -13.51 -5.52 3.45
CA CYS A 145 -14.50 -6.41 2.86
C CYS A 145 -15.93 -5.80 2.94
N ILE A 146 -16.20 -5.00 3.96
CA ILE A 146 -17.42 -4.21 4.17
C ILE A 146 -17.00 -2.74 4.18
N ASP A 147 -17.83 -1.85 3.65
CA ASP A 147 -17.56 -0.41 3.72
C ASP A 147 -17.33 0.06 5.15
N LEU A 148 -16.35 0.91 5.31
CA LEU A 148 -15.91 1.45 6.59
C LEU A 148 -15.54 2.92 6.45
N VAL A 149 -15.56 3.64 7.56
CA VAL A 149 -15.06 5.02 7.60
C VAL A 149 -13.57 5.02 7.28
N SER A 150 -13.16 5.81 6.31
CA SER A 150 -11.76 5.94 5.92
C SER A 150 -10.92 6.42 7.10
N ALA A 151 -9.93 5.64 7.50
CA ALA A 151 -9.05 5.96 8.63
C ALA A 151 -8.22 7.24 8.42
N SER A 152 -7.95 7.59 7.15
CA SER A 152 -7.09 8.72 6.80
C SER A 152 -7.84 10.04 6.58
N THR A 153 -9.11 9.99 6.16
CA THR A 153 -9.91 11.17 5.83
C THR A 153 -11.11 11.35 6.75
N GLY A 154 -11.50 10.32 7.52
CA GLY A 154 -12.67 10.36 8.38
C GLY A 154 -14.00 10.29 7.62
N GLU A 155 -13.98 9.94 6.34
CA GLU A 155 -15.13 9.95 5.44
C GLU A 155 -15.67 8.54 5.21
N MET A 156 -17.00 8.40 5.20
CA MET A 156 -17.67 7.19 4.74
C MET A 156 -17.76 7.13 3.22
N SER A 157 -17.79 8.28 2.56
CA SER A 157 -17.85 8.45 1.10
C SER A 157 -16.67 7.82 0.36
N LYS A 158 -15.53 7.64 1.04
CA LYS A 158 -14.38 6.91 0.51
C LYS A 158 -14.52 5.42 0.79
N ARG A 159 -15.27 4.75 -0.05
CA ARG A 159 -15.66 3.34 0.10
C ARG A 159 -14.58 2.40 -0.42
N TYR A 160 -14.34 1.33 0.32
CA TYR A 160 -13.38 0.28 -0.01
C TYR A 160 -14.02 -1.10 -0.15
N GLY A 161 -15.23 -1.26 0.38
CA GLY A 161 -15.85 -2.55 0.61
C GLY A 161 -16.30 -3.25 -0.66
N PHE A 162 -16.51 -4.56 -0.53
CA PHE A 162 -17.25 -5.39 -1.49
C PHE A 162 -18.73 -5.44 -1.13
N ILE A 163 -19.05 -5.04 0.09
CA ILE A 163 -20.40 -4.93 0.63
C ILE A 163 -20.65 -3.47 0.96
N TYR A 164 -21.61 -2.90 0.26
CA TYR A 164 -22.04 -1.52 0.47
C TYR A 164 -22.69 -1.32 1.83
N VAL A 165 -22.37 -0.24 2.49
CA VAL A 165 -23.04 0.21 3.72
C VAL A 165 -23.75 1.52 3.43
N ASP A 166 -25.08 1.50 3.54
CA ASP A 166 -25.93 2.69 3.36
C ASP A 166 -25.78 3.62 4.57
N ARG A 167 -24.75 4.43 4.52
CA ARG A 167 -24.43 5.44 5.54
C ARG A 167 -23.74 6.62 4.90
N ASP A 168 -24.25 7.80 5.16
CA ASP A 168 -23.65 9.06 4.76
C ASP A 168 -22.63 9.58 5.78
N ASP A 169 -21.80 10.50 5.34
CA ASP A 169 -20.95 11.30 6.22
C ASP A 169 -21.86 12.23 7.04
N ALA A 170 -21.67 12.23 8.37
CA ALA A 170 -22.47 13.02 9.27
C ALA A 170 -21.91 14.44 9.43
#